data_804f56721bbba76c188e3ac3e6c79a9f
#
_entry.id   804f56721bbba76c188e3ac3e6c79a9f
#
_cell.length_a   1.000
_cell.length_b   1.000
_cell.length_c   1.000
_cell.angle_alpha   90.00
_cell.angle_beta   90.00
_cell.angle_gamma   90.00
#
_symmetry.space_group_name_H-M   'P 1'
#
loop_
_entity.id
_entity.type
_entity.pdbx_description
1 polymer ?
#
loop_
_entity_poly.entity_id
_entity_poly.type
_entity_poly.pdbx_seq_one_letter_code
_entity_poly.pdbx_strand_id
1 'polypeptide(L)'
;MIYVIYYLGEISPLMVKDCGCDWVILGHSERRHVFGETDALIGEKVAFALESGLHLIPCIGEKLEEREAGKTEEVCFEQLKVIADNVSDWSRVVLAYEPVWAIGTGKVATPAQAQEVHVALRKWLTENVSAEVAENVRILYGGSVSAGNCKELGACPDIDGFLVGGASLKPDFVQIINATQ
;
A
#
# COMPACT_ATOMS: atom_id res chain seq x y z
N MET A 1 -5.14 -16.79 -19.08
CA MET A 1 -3.83 -17.08 -19.70
C MET A 1 -3.59 -16.37 -21.05
N ILE A 2 -4.57 -15.62 -21.58
CA ILE A 2 -4.49 -14.95 -22.90
C ILE A 2 -3.91 -13.53 -22.82
N TYR A 3 -3.95 -12.88 -21.66
CA TYR A 3 -3.61 -11.46 -21.54
C TYR A 3 -2.10 -11.11 -21.59
N VAL A 4 -1.22 -12.03 -21.24
CA VAL A 4 0.24 -11.77 -21.19
C VAL A 4 0.85 -11.62 -22.60
N ILE A 5 0.21 -12.16 -23.62
CA ILE A 5 0.74 -12.12 -25.01
C ILE A 5 0.47 -10.76 -25.68
N TYR A 6 -0.51 -9.97 -25.21
CA TYR A 6 -0.96 -8.74 -25.87
C TYR A 6 -0.44 -7.44 -25.26
N TYR A 7 0.16 -7.49 -24.05
CA TYR A 7 0.63 -6.29 -23.34
C TYR A 7 2.14 -6.34 -23.19
N LEU A 8 2.85 -5.84 -24.21
CA LEU A 8 4.31 -5.71 -24.16
C LEU A 8 4.72 -4.74 -23.05
N GLY A 9 5.71 -5.15 -22.25
CA GLY A 9 6.23 -4.36 -21.13
C GLY A 9 5.60 -4.70 -19.78
N GLU A 10 4.53 -5.50 -19.75
CA GLU A 10 3.94 -5.96 -18.48
C GLU A 10 4.56 -7.30 -18.02
N ILE A 11 4.55 -7.52 -16.69
CA ILE A 11 5.09 -8.72 -16.06
C ILE A 11 3.93 -9.50 -15.45
N SER A 12 3.83 -10.80 -15.77
CA SER A 12 2.79 -11.66 -15.19
C SER A 12 3.16 -12.17 -13.80
N PRO A 13 2.17 -12.55 -12.96
CA PRO A 13 2.42 -13.21 -11.67
C PRO A 13 3.28 -14.47 -11.80
N LEU A 14 3.15 -15.22 -12.88
CA LEU A 14 3.98 -16.41 -13.13
C LEU A 14 5.43 -16.05 -13.40
N MET A 15 5.70 -14.96 -14.13
CA MET A 15 7.06 -14.45 -14.34
C MET A 15 7.67 -13.97 -13.02
N VAL A 16 6.88 -13.30 -12.16
CA VAL A 16 7.32 -12.88 -10.81
C VAL A 16 7.76 -14.09 -10.00
N LYS A 17 6.97 -15.15 -9.99
CA LYS A 17 7.31 -16.39 -9.28
C LYS A 17 8.53 -17.12 -9.87
N ASP A 18 8.65 -17.14 -11.20
CA ASP A 18 9.81 -17.75 -11.88
C ASP A 18 11.13 -17.04 -11.51
N CYS A 19 11.05 -15.73 -11.23
CA CYS A 19 12.17 -14.96 -10.67
C CYS A 19 12.45 -15.23 -9.19
N GLY A 20 11.68 -16.11 -8.52
CA GLY A 20 11.84 -16.41 -7.09
C GLY A 20 11.27 -15.34 -6.16
N CYS A 21 10.37 -14.49 -6.65
CA CYS A 21 9.71 -13.48 -5.83
C CYS A 21 8.40 -14.01 -5.25
N ASP A 22 8.16 -13.79 -3.97
CA ASP A 22 6.94 -14.21 -3.27
C ASP A 22 5.92 -13.08 -3.12
N TRP A 23 6.37 -11.83 -3.19
CA TRP A 23 5.56 -10.64 -2.95
C TRP A 23 5.51 -9.73 -4.17
N VAL A 24 4.36 -9.05 -4.35
CA VAL A 24 4.18 -8.05 -5.40
C VAL A 24 3.45 -6.82 -4.85
N ILE A 25 3.93 -5.63 -5.25
CA ILE A 25 3.28 -4.35 -4.98
C ILE A 25 2.29 -4.08 -6.11
N LEU A 26 1.03 -3.78 -5.78
CA LEU A 26 -0.04 -3.46 -6.72
C LEU A 26 -0.71 -2.14 -6.38
N GLY A 27 -1.21 -1.43 -7.38
CA GLY A 27 -1.94 -0.18 -7.16
C GLY A 27 -1.10 0.97 -6.63
N HIS A 28 0.24 0.89 -6.74
CA HIS A 28 1.13 2.00 -6.39
C HIS A 28 0.72 3.29 -7.10
N SER A 29 0.94 4.44 -6.47
CA SER A 29 0.54 5.75 -6.98
C SER A 29 0.99 6.03 -8.42
N GLU A 30 2.18 5.58 -8.81
CA GLU A 30 2.65 5.68 -10.20
C GLU A 30 1.80 4.86 -11.16
N ARG A 31 1.38 3.63 -10.78
CA ARG A 31 0.51 2.81 -11.63
C ARG A 31 -0.86 3.45 -11.81
N ARG A 32 -1.41 4.04 -10.75
CA ARG A 32 -2.69 4.74 -10.77
C ARG A 32 -2.64 6.03 -11.59
N HIS A 33 -1.63 6.88 -11.35
CA HIS A 33 -1.64 8.26 -11.82
C HIS A 33 -0.74 8.52 -13.04
N VAL A 34 0.27 7.69 -13.30
CA VAL A 34 1.12 7.80 -14.50
C VAL A 34 0.64 6.84 -15.59
N PHE A 35 0.30 5.61 -15.21
CA PHE A 35 -0.13 4.56 -16.16
C PHE A 35 -1.65 4.44 -16.27
N GLY A 36 -2.43 5.15 -15.45
CA GLY A 36 -3.89 5.20 -15.55
C GLY A 36 -4.61 3.92 -15.13
N GLU A 37 -4.02 3.13 -14.24
CA GLU A 37 -4.69 1.94 -13.70
C GLU A 37 -5.87 2.33 -12.81
N THR A 38 -7.06 1.85 -13.18
CA THR A 38 -8.30 2.07 -12.42
C THR A 38 -8.38 1.12 -11.22
N ASP A 39 -9.23 1.46 -10.23
CA ASP A 39 -9.49 0.59 -9.09
C ASP A 39 -9.99 -0.80 -9.53
N ALA A 40 -10.89 -0.86 -10.52
CA ALA A 40 -11.39 -2.11 -11.08
C ALA A 40 -10.23 -2.99 -11.61
N LEU A 41 -9.33 -2.42 -12.40
CA LEU A 41 -8.16 -3.15 -12.91
C LEU A 41 -7.22 -3.61 -11.79
N ILE A 42 -7.05 -2.78 -10.75
CA ILE A 42 -6.24 -3.15 -9.58
C ILE A 42 -6.89 -4.30 -8.83
N GLY A 43 -8.22 -4.30 -8.67
CA GLY A 43 -8.96 -5.42 -8.09
C GLY A 43 -8.75 -6.73 -8.85
N GLU A 44 -8.85 -6.69 -10.18
CA GLU A 44 -8.55 -7.86 -11.03
C GLU A 44 -7.11 -8.36 -10.85
N LYS A 45 -6.13 -7.44 -10.76
CA LYS A 45 -4.73 -7.79 -10.51
C LYS A 45 -4.54 -8.42 -9.13
N VAL A 46 -5.23 -7.92 -8.10
CA VAL A 46 -5.23 -8.47 -6.74
C VAL A 46 -5.73 -9.92 -6.75
N ALA A 47 -6.90 -10.18 -7.34
CA ALA A 47 -7.45 -11.51 -7.44
C ALA A 47 -6.50 -12.47 -8.16
N PHE A 48 -6.02 -12.07 -9.35
CA PHE A 48 -5.15 -12.91 -10.17
C PHE A 48 -3.79 -13.22 -9.52
N ALA A 49 -3.20 -12.26 -8.81
CA ALA A 49 -1.94 -12.47 -8.10
C ALA A 49 -2.12 -13.44 -6.92
N LEU A 50 -3.21 -13.34 -6.14
CA LEU A 50 -3.55 -14.28 -5.07
C LEU A 50 -3.80 -15.70 -5.60
N GLU A 51 -4.58 -15.83 -6.70
CA GLU A 51 -4.82 -17.10 -7.38
C GLU A 51 -3.52 -17.74 -7.87
N SER A 52 -2.56 -16.92 -8.29
CA SER A 52 -1.23 -17.35 -8.71
C SER A 52 -0.32 -17.73 -7.54
N GLY A 53 -0.76 -17.57 -6.29
CA GLY A 53 -0.02 -17.94 -5.09
C GLY A 53 1.03 -16.90 -4.65
N LEU A 54 0.89 -15.63 -5.05
CA LEU A 54 1.71 -14.53 -4.56
C LEU A 54 1.12 -13.92 -3.28
N HIS A 55 1.97 -13.27 -2.51
CA HIS A 55 1.59 -12.35 -1.45
C HIS A 55 1.54 -10.92 -2.00
N LEU A 56 0.71 -10.07 -1.41
CA LEU A 56 0.42 -8.74 -1.94
C LEU A 56 0.75 -7.61 -0.99
N ILE A 57 1.23 -6.51 -1.57
CA ILE A 57 1.29 -5.20 -0.93
C ILE A 57 0.44 -4.24 -1.78
N PRO A 58 -0.90 -4.26 -1.64
CA PRO A 58 -1.76 -3.32 -2.34
C PRO A 58 -1.65 -1.93 -1.73
N CYS A 59 -1.48 -0.91 -2.61
CA CYS A 59 -1.32 0.49 -2.24
C CYS A 59 -2.63 1.26 -2.42
N ILE A 60 -2.94 2.10 -1.45
CA ILE A 60 -4.06 3.03 -1.44
C ILE A 60 -3.57 4.41 -0.98
N GLY A 61 -4.24 5.47 -1.39
CA GLY A 61 -3.92 6.81 -0.94
C GLY A 61 -4.49 7.91 -1.82
N GLU A 62 -4.65 9.07 -1.22
CA GLU A 62 -5.25 10.25 -1.81
C GLU A 62 -4.22 11.24 -2.37
N LYS A 63 -4.65 12.04 -3.33
CA LYS A 63 -3.93 13.20 -3.85
C LYS A 63 -4.09 14.43 -2.95
N LEU A 64 -3.30 15.47 -3.20
CA LEU A 64 -3.34 16.71 -2.43
C LEU A 64 -4.71 17.39 -2.50
N GLU A 65 -5.29 17.47 -3.69
CA GLU A 65 -6.59 18.10 -3.90
C GLU A 65 -7.72 17.38 -3.14
N GLU A 66 -7.63 16.07 -3.08
CA GLU A 66 -8.60 15.22 -2.35
C GLU A 66 -8.46 15.43 -0.84
N ARG A 67 -7.22 15.51 -0.34
CA ARG A 67 -6.96 15.80 1.07
C ARG A 67 -7.41 17.21 1.46
N GLU A 68 -7.09 18.21 0.66
CA GLU A 68 -7.52 19.61 0.90
C GLU A 68 -9.05 19.76 0.85
N ALA A 69 -9.72 18.92 0.08
CA ALA A 69 -11.17 18.84 0.03
C ALA A 69 -11.79 18.00 1.18
N GLY A 70 -10.99 17.45 2.11
CA GLY A 70 -11.45 16.59 3.21
C GLY A 70 -11.93 15.21 2.76
N LYS A 71 -11.48 14.70 1.62
CA LYS A 71 -11.92 13.44 1.00
C LYS A 71 -10.95 12.28 1.20
N THR A 72 -9.99 12.39 2.09
CA THR A 72 -8.98 11.34 2.35
C THR A 72 -9.62 9.98 2.61
N GLU A 73 -10.57 9.92 3.56
CA GLU A 73 -11.25 8.67 3.91
C GLU A 73 -12.10 8.15 2.74
N GLU A 74 -12.88 9.02 2.08
CA GLU A 74 -13.71 8.64 0.92
C GLU A 74 -12.87 7.92 -0.13
N VAL A 75 -11.76 8.53 -0.57
CA VAL A 75 -10.87 7.98 -1.61
C VAL A 75 -10.19 6.68 -1.14
N CYS A 76 -9.61 6.69 0.06
CA CYS A 76 -8.93 5.50 0.58
C CYS A 76 -9.89 4.32 0.78
N PHE A 77 -11.12 4.59 1.23
CA PHE A 77 -12.13 3.54 1.46
C PHE A 77 -12.69 2.98 0.16
N GLU A 78 -12.87 3.79 -0.87
CA GLU A 78 -13.25 3.31 -2.21
C GLU A 78 -12.18 2.37 -2.77
N GLN A 79 -10.91 2.76 -2.71
CA GLN A 79 -9.79 1.94 -3.15
C GLN A 79 -9.67 0.66 -2.32
N LEU A 80 -9.77 0.74 -0.99
CA LEU A 80 -9.69 -0.40 -0.08
C LEU A 80 -10.84 -1.37 -0.30
N LYS A 81 -12.04 -0.85 -0.56
CA LYS A 81 -13.21 -1.69 -0.85
C LYS A 81 -12.98 -2.59 -2.05
N VAL A 82 -12.46 -2.05 -3.14
CA VAL A 82 -12.19 -2.85 -4.35
C VAL A 82 -11.13 -3.92 -4.07
N ILE A 83 -10.12 -3.62 -3.26
CA ILE A 83 -9.14 -4.62 -2.82
C ILE A 83 -9.84 -5.69 -1.98
N ALA A 84 -10.62 -5.30 -0.98
CA ALA A 84 -11.31 -6.22 -0.07
C ALA A 84 -12.29 -7.15 -0.79
N ASP A 85 -13.01 -6.65 -1.78
CA ASP A 85 -13.94 -7.45 -2.60
C ASP A 85 -13.21 -8.57 -3.39
N ASN A 86 -11.87 -8.48 -3.53
CA ASN A 86 -11.03 -9.42 -4.26
C ASN A 86 -10.06 -10.23 -3.37
N VAL A 87 -10.14 -10.07 -2.04
CA VAL A 87 -9.28 -10.78 -1.08
C VAL A 87 -10.11 -11.74 -0.24
N SER A 88 -9.83 -13.04 -0.37
CA SER A 88 -10.44 -14.07 0.48
C SER A 88 -9.56 -14.50 1.65
N ASP A 89 -8.25 -14.35 1.52
CA ASP A 89 -7.23 -14.73 2.51
C ASP A 89 -6.31 -13.56 2.81
N TRP A 90 -6.60 -12.85 3.90
CA TRP A 90 -5.85 -11.68 4.35
C TRP A 90 -4.47 -12.00 4.95
N SER A 91 -4.17 -13.27 5.25
CA SER A 91 -2.85 -13.67 5.75
C SER A 91 -1.73 -13.42 4.74
N ARG A 92 -2.10 -13.27 3.46
CA ARG A 92 -1.17 -13.00 2.36
C ARG A 92 -1.17 -11.53 1.90
N VAL A 93 -1.77 -10.64 2.69
CA VAL A 93 -1.91 -9.21 2.33
C VAL A 93 -1.26 -8.36 3.40
N VAL A 94 -0.52 -7.36 2.94
CA VAL A 94 0.00 -6.24 3.74
C VAL A 94 -0.42 -4.97 3.05
N LEU A 95 -1.27 -4.15 3.68
CA LEU A 95 -1.71 -2.89 3.08
C LEU A 95 -0.59 -1.85 3.11
N ALA A 96 -0.57 -0.94 2.12
CA ALA A 96 0.28 0.23 2.14
C ALA A 96 -0.56 1.50 1.93
N TYR A 97 -0.50 2.42 2.88
CA TYR A 97 -1.09 3.75 2.73
C TYR A 97 -0.05 4.72 2.20
N GLU A 98 -0.29 5.24 1.02
CA GLU A 98 0.57 6.19 0.32
C GLU A 98 -0.11 7.56 0.23
N PRO A 99 0.15 8.52 1.14
CA PRO A 99 -0.26 9.90 0.91
C PRO A 99 0.46 10.44 -0.34
N VAL A 100 -0.21 10.39 -1.52
CA VAL A 100 0.42 10.67 -2.83
C VAL A 100 1.07 12.06 -2.85
N TRP A 101 0.48 13.02 -2.15
CA TRP A 101 0.99 14.38 -1.98
C TRP A 101 2.31 14.46 -1.19
N ALA A 102 2.67 13.40 -0.46
CA ALA A 102 3.91 13.31 0.32
C ALA A 102 4.98 12.41 -0.34
N ILE A 103 4.78 11.99 -1.60
CA ILE A 103 5.72 11.13 -2.32
C ILE A 103 6.54 11.98 -3.31
N GLY A 104 7.85 12.12 -3.07
CA GLY A 104 8.76 12.82 -3.99
C GLY A 104 8.54 14.34 -4.13
N THR A 105 7.63 14.92 -3.34
CA THR A 105 7.27 16.35 -3.43
C THR A 105 8.05 17.24 -2.48
N GLY A 106 8.82 16.65 -1.57
CA GLY A 106 9.45 17.36 -0.44
C GLY A 106 8.50 17.66 0.72
N LYS A 107 7.18 17.41 0.58
CA LYS A 107 6.23 17.43 1.70
C LYS A 107 6.29 16.09 2.44
N VAL A 108 6.09 16.14 3.74
CA VAL A 108 6.06 14.95 4.60
C VAL A 108 4.80 15.02 5.45
N ALA A 109 4.05 13.93 5.51
CA ALA A 109 2.95 13.86 6.45
C ALA A 109 3.50 13.84 7.89
N THR A 110 2.84 14.56 8.78
CA THR A 110 3.17 14.45 10.21
C THR A 110 2.80 13.07 10.75
N PRO A 111 3.44 12.58 11.83
CA PRO A 111 3.04 11.34 12.47
C PRO A 111 1.54 11.29 12.84
N ALA A 112 1.00 12.41 13.31
CA ALA A 112 -0.43 12.53 13.65
C ALA A 112 -1.32 12.36 12.41
N GLN A 113 -0.96 12.95 11.26
CA GLN A 113 -1.70 12.81 10.02
C GLN A 113 -1.65 11.36 9.48
N ALA A 114 -0.49 10.70 9.58
CA ALA A 114 -0.34 9.31 9.18
C ALA A 114 -1.16 8.39 10.11
N GLN A 115 -1.04 8.58 11.41
CA GLN A 115 -1.78 7.82 12.42
C GLN A 115 -3.30 7.93 12.24
N GLU A 116 -3.82 9.13 12.01
CA GLU A 116 -5.25 9.39 11.77
C GLU A 116 -5.81 8.49 10.66
N VAL A 117 -5.12 8.43 9.53
CA VAL A 117 -5.58 7.61 8.40
C VAL A 117 -5.43 6.12 8.70
N HIS A 118 -4.34 5.69 9.36
CA HIS A 118 -4.17 4.28 9.73
C HIS A 118 -5.28 3.81 10.69
N VAL A 119 -5.67 4.62 11.69
CA VAL A 119 -6.83 4.35 12.56
C VAL A 119 -8.12 4.21 11.75
N ALA A 120 -8.36 5.13 10.81
CA ALA A 120 -9.56 5.09 9.97
C ALA A 120 -9.59 3.83 9.10
N LEU A 121 -8.45 3.39 8.54
CA LEU A 121 -8.33 2.15 7.77
C LEU A 121 -8.62 0.91 8.63
N ARG A 122 -8.07 0.82 9.85
CA ARG A 122 -8.38 -0.30 10.76
C ARG A 122 -9.85 -0.33 11.15
N LYS A 123 -10.43 0.82 11.43
CA LYS A 123 -11.87 0.92 11.70
C LYS A 123 -12.69 0.44 10.51
N TRP A 124 -12.37 0.88 9.30
CA TRP A 124 -13.06 0.44 8.08
C TRP A 124 -12.96 -1.08 7.89
N LEU A 125 -11.77 -1.67 8.10
CA LEU A 125 -11.56 -3.13 8.02
C LEU A 125 -12.41 -3.88 9.07
N THR A 126 -12.50 -3.35 10.28
CA THR A 126 -13.36 -3.94 11.33
C THR A 126 -14.83 -3.98 10.92
N GLU A 127 -15.30 -2.91 10.31
CA GLU A 127 -16.72 -2.74 9.94
C GLU A 127 -17.10 -3.48 8.66
N ASN A 128 -16.18 -3.62 7.70
CA ASN A 128 -16.48 -4.11 6.35
C ASN A 128 -15.86 -5.49 6.03
N VAL A 129 -14.87 -5.94 6.80
CA VAL A 129 -14.26 -7.27 6.64
C VAL A 129 -14.44 -8.09 7.90
N SER A 130 -13.61 -7.89 8.92
CA SER A 130 -13.78 -8.46 10.26
C SER A 130 -12.84 -7.83 11.27
N ALA A 131 -13.17 -7.91 12.56
CA ALA A 131 -12.30 -7.47 13.63
C ALA A 131 -10.96 -8.25 13.65
N GLU A 132 -10.99 -9.55 13.34
CA GLU A 132 -9.80 -10.39 13.28
C GLU A 132 -8.83 -9.92 12.17
N VAL A 133 -9.34 -9.59 10.98
CA VAL A 133 -8.54 -9.04 9.89
C VAL A 133 -7.96 -7.69 10.27
N ALA A 134 -8.78 -6.80 10.83
CA ALA A 134 -8.34 -5.48 11.24
C ALA A 134 -7.22 -5.50 12.29
N GLU A 135 -7.23 -6.49 13.20
CA GLU A 135 -6.20 -6.68 14.23
C GLU A 135 -4.90 -7.24 13.65
N ASN A 136 -4.99 -8.18 12.69
CA ASN A 136 -3.85 -8.96 12.24
C ASN A 136 -3.20 -8.45 10.95
N VAL A 137 -3.93 -7.70 10.10
CA VAL A 137 -3.35 -7.17 8.87
C VAL A 137 -2.36 -6.04 9.19
N ARG A 138 -1.19 -6.13 8.60
CA ARG A 138 -0.18 -5.07 8.72
C ARG A 138 -0.53 -3.94 7.76
N ILE A 139 -0.41 -2.69 8.25
CA ILE A 139 -0.62 -1.48 7.45
C ILE A 139 0.68 -0.68 7.46
N LEU A 140 1.32 -0.58 6.29
CA LEU A 140 2.56 0.16 6.09
C LEU A 140 2.25 1.62 5.76
N TYR A 141 3.08 2.51 6.26
CA TYR A 141 3.12 3.89 5.78
C TYR A 141 4.07 4.00 4.58
N GLY A 142 3.56 4.46 3.44
CA GLY A 142 4.26 4.55 2.16
C GLY A 142 4.56 5.99 1.69
N GLY A 143 4.43 6.98 2.56
CA GLY A 143 4.87 8.34 2.26
C GLY A 143 6.39 8.49 2.33
N SER A 144 6.87 9.73 2.37
CA SER A 144 8.29 10.02 2.47
C SER A 144 8.86 9.59 3.83
N VAL A 145 9.61 8.49 3.85
CA VAL A 145 10.29 7.95 5.03
C VAL A 145 11.81 8.14 4.90
N SER A 146 12.44 8.56 5.98
CA SER A 146 13.88 8.77 6.09
C SER A 146 14.38 8.36 7.48
N ALA A 147 15.69 8.26 7.65
CA ALA A 147 16.30 8.06 8.97
C ALA A 147 15.91 9.14 10.01
N GLY A 148 15.57 10.35 9.52
CA GLY A 148 15.21 11.49 10.39
C GLY A 148 13.78 11.44 10.94
N ASN A 149 12.85 10.73 10.30
CA ASN A 149 11.44 10.68 10.71
C ASN A 149 10.90 9.29 11.02
N CYS A 150 11.65 8.23 10.67
CA CYS A 150 11.18 6.86 10.80
C CYS A 150 10.85 6.47 12.25
N LYS A 151 11.58 6.97 13.25
CA LYS A 151 11.32 6.65 14.67
C LYS A 151 10.01 7.24 15.17
N GLU A 152 9.71 8.48 14.78
CA GLU A 152 8.46 9.14 15.19
C GLU A 152 7.25 8.48 14.51
N LEU A 153 7.38 8.14 13.22
CA LEU A 153 6.36 7.41 12.47
C LEU A 153 6.18 5.98 13.01
N GLY A 154 7.29 5.28 13.29
CA GLY A 154 7.25 3.91 13.84
C GLY A 154 6.77 3.81 15.28
N ALA A 155 6.70 4.94 16.00
CA ALA A 155 6.09 5.00 17.32
C ALA A 155 4.55 5.14 17.28
N CYS A 156 3.97 5.37 16.10
CA CYS A 156 2.53 5.41 15.92
C CYS A 156 1.93 4.01 16.05
N PRO A 157 0.90 3.80 16.89
CA PRO A 157 0.43 2.46 17.23
C PRO A 157 -0.20 1.66 16.08
N ASP A 158 -0.70 2.35 15.04
CA ASP A 158 -1.35 1.70 13.90
C ASP A 158 -0.47 1.63 12.64
N ILE A 159 0.81 2.04 12.74
CA ILE A 159 1.80 1.93 11.67
C ILE A 159 2.69 0.72 11.96
N ASP A 160 2.51 -0.37 11.20
CA ASP A 160 3.25 -1.63 11.40
C ASP A 160 4.61 -1.66 10.71
N GLY A 161 4.91 -0.67 9.88
CA GLY A 161 6.16 -0.59 9.12
C GLY A 161 6.07 0.42 7.98
N PHE A 162 7.00 0.29 7.03
CA PHE A 162 7.15 1.27 5.96
C PHE A 162 7.27 0.62 4.58
N LEU A 163 6.67 1.26 3.58
CA LEU A 163 6.98 1.03 2.17
C LEU A 163 7.96 2.13 1.73
N VAL A 164 9.22 1.77 1.47
CA VAL A 164 10.32 2.72 1.30
C VAL A 164 10.81 2.75 -0.14
N GLY A 165 10.76 3.94 -0.76
CA GLY A 165 11.30 4.20 -2.09
C GLY A 165 12.80 4.51 -2.09
N GLY A 166 13.20 5.68 -2.58
CA GLY A 166 14.60 6.09 -2.78
C GLY A 166 15.52 6.01 -1.56
N ALA A 167 14.97 6.10 -0.34
CA ALA A 167 15.76 5.93 0.88
C ALA A 167 16.26 4.49 1.06
N SER A 168 15.65 3.49 0.44
CA SER A 168 16.08 2.09 0.48
C SER A 168 17.44 1.86 -0.22
N LEU A 169 17.86 2.80 -1.06
CA LEU A 169 19.14 2.76 -1.78
C LEU A 169 20.29 3.46 -1.01
N LYS A 170 20.03 3.96 0.20
CA LYS A 170 20.99 4.71 1.01
C LYS A 170 21.47 3.88 2.21
N PRO A 171 22.71 4.08 2.70
CA PRO A 171 23.21 3.38 3.88
C PRO A 171 22.34 3.56 5.13
N ASP A 172 21.66 4.71 5.25
CA ASP A 172 20.77 5.03 6.36
C ASP A 172 19.50 4.17 6.40
N PHE A 173 19.24 3.35 5.37
CA PHE A 173 18.09 2.43 5.32
C PHE A 173 18.05 1.48 6.52
N VAL A 174 19.21 1.09 7.06
CA VAL A 174 19.31 0.27 8.28
C VAL A 174 18.60 0.92 9.47
N GLN A 175 18.58 2.25 9.57
CA GLN A 175 17.88 2.95 10.64
C GLN A 175 16.35 2.86 10.46
N ILE A 176 15.89 2.86 9.20
CA ILE A 176 14.46 2.70 8.89
C ILE A 176 14.00 1.28 9.20
N ILE A 177 14.81 0.25 8.86
CA ILE A 177 14.51 -1.16 9.16
C ILE A 177 14.33 -1.38 10.67
N ASN A 178 15.12 -0.70 11.50
CA ASN A 178 15.11 -0.86 12.94
C ASN A 178 14.16 0.12 13.67
N ALA A 179 13.38 0.91 12.95
CA ALA A 179 12.58 1.98 13.57
C ALA A 179 11.34 1.48 14.33
N THR A 180 10.85 0.29 14.01
CA THR A 180 9.66 -0.35 14.62
C THR A 180 10.01 -1.52 15.54
N GLN A 181 11.28 -1.65 15.91
CA GLN A 181 11.77 -2.70 16.81
C GLN A 181 11.84 -2.24 18.27
#